data_92fc9516c26e5bb07ee4ba12a365efaa
#
_entry.id   92fc9516c26e5bb07ee4ba12a365efaa
#
_cell.length_a   1.000
_cell.length_b   1.000
_cell.length_c   1.000
_cell.angle_alpha   90.00
_cell.angle_beta   90.00
_cell.angle_gamma   90.00
#
_symmetry.space_group_name_H-M   'P 1'
#
loop_
_entity.id
_entity.type
_entity.pdbx_description
1 polymer ?
#
loop_
_entity_poly.entity_id
_entity_poly.type
_entity_poly.pdbx_seq_one_letter_code
_entity_poly.pdbx_strand_id
1 'polypeptide(L)'
;IFAFIFSNRGTLESSLKGFSYGFLIPIFFINIGLNYDISVFSNTQFFVDVGYLFLIAVGVKFLPSILLIFSKIKFRDIIAGGFLLSARFSLIIAMAEIGVHLDLISVELEQQIILLAVITATFSPILFRIFRSKAN
;
A
#
# COMPACT_ATOMS: atom_id res chain seq x y z
N ILE A 1 5.34 -35.53 -5.23
CA ILE A 1 5.55 -35.30 -3.80
C ILE A 1 4.96 -33.94 -3.40
N PHE A 2 5.22 -32.83 -4.09
CA PHE A 2 4.65 -31.51 -3.77
C PHE A 2 3.11 -31.49 -3.83
N ALA A 3 2.47 -32.11 -4.82
CA ALA A 3 1.02 -32.17 -4.95
C ALA A 3 0.33 -32.93 -3.80
N PHE A 4 1.00 -33.92 -3.19
CA PHE A 4 0.46 -34.72 -2.09
C PHE A 4 0.52 -33.97 -0.73
N ILE A 5 1.57 -33.18 -0.51
CA ILE A 5 1.71 -32.34 0.69
C ILE A 5 0.65 -31.23 0.73
N PHE A 6 0.16 -30.81 -0.44
CA PHE A 6 -0.81 -29.72 -0.59
C PHE A 6 -2.28 -30.19 -0.80
N SER A 7 -2.57 -31.46 -0.59
CA SER A 7 -3.94 -31.99 -0.72
C SER A 7 -4.93 -31.41 0.31
N ASN A 8 -4.45 -30.91 1.47
CA ASN A 8 -5.25 -30.27 2.53
C ASN A 8 -5.17 -28.74 2.53
N ARG A 9 -4.98 -28.12 1.38
CA ARG A 9 -4.77 -26.65 1.27
C ARG A 9 -5.90 -25.81 1.83
N GLY A 10 -7.16 -26.24 1.71
CA GLY A 10 -8.31 -25.38 2.07
C GLY A 10 -8.38 -25.05 3.56
N THR A 11 -8.15 -26.00 4.42
CA THR A 11 -8.21 -25.80 5.89
C THR A 11 -6.98 -25.09 6.44
N LEU A 12 -5.78 -25.44 5.98
CA LEU A 12 -4.55 -24.77 6.39
C LEU A 12 -4.50 -23.32 5.89
N GLU A 13 -4.91 -23.07 4.64
CA GLU A 13 -4.94 -21.73 4.07
C GLU A 13 -5.95 -20.83 4.79
N SER A 14 -7.14 -21.34 5.11
CA SER A 14 -8.15 -20.58 5.87
C SER A 14 -7.71 -20.29 7.30
N SER A 15 -7.08 -21.25 7.97
CA SER A 15 -6.56 -21.06 9.33
C SER A 15 -5.40 -20.08 9.37
N LEU A 16 -4.46 -20.16 8.42
CA LEU A 16 -3.36 -19.23 8.29
C LEU A 16 -3.84 -17.82 7.94
N LYS A 17 -4.83 -17.69 7.05
CA LYS A 17 -5.46 -16.40 6.77
C LYS A 17 -6.12 -15.82 8.01
N GLY A 18 -6.93 -16.60 8.73
CA GLY A 18 -7.59 -16.15 9.95
C GLY A 18 -6.59 -15.67 11.00
N PHE A 19 -5.53 -16.43 11.25
CA PHE A 19 -4.47 -16.07 12.19
C PHE A 19 -3.69 -14.82 11.74
N SER A 20 -3.32 -14.77 10.46
CA SER A 20 -2.57 -13.62 9.91
C SER A 20 -3.37 -12.32 9.98
N TYR A 21 -4.63 -12.34 9.52
CA TYR A 21 -5.47 -11.14 9.51
C TYR A 21 -5.97 -10.76 10.91
N GLY A 22 -6.25 -11.73 11.77
CA GLY A 22 -6.78 -11.47 13.10
C GLY A 22 -5.72 -11.15 14.16
N PHE A 23 -4.48 -11.58 13.95
CA PHE A 23 -3.43 -11.48 14.97
C PHE A 23 -2.13 -10.85 14.46
N LEU A 24 -1.50 -11.42 13.43
CA LEU A 24 -0.17 -10.96 12.99
C LEU A 24 -0.22 -9.54 12.39
N ILE A 25 -1.21 -9.26 11.54
CA ILE A 25 -1.32 -7.95 10.88
C ILE A 25 -1.61 -6.83 11.89
N PRO A 26 -2.57 -6.96 12.82
CA PRO A 26 -2.77 -5.95 13.87
C PRO A 26 -1.53 -5.69 14.72
N ILE A 27 -0.83 -6.75 15.16
CA ILE A 27 0.41 -6.61 15.96
C ILE A 27 1.48 -5.86 15.16
N PHE A 28 1.67 -6.21 13.89
CA PHE A 28 2.61 -5.52 13.00
C PHE A 28 2.32 -4.01 12.92
N PHE A 29 1.06 -3.63 12.71
CA PHE A 29 0.70 -2.20 12.63
C PHE A 29 0.81 -1.48 13.98
N ILE A 30 0.51 -2.16 15.09
CA ILE A 30 0.72 -1.60 16.43
C ILE A 30 2.21 -1.34 16.65
N ASN A 31 3.08 -2.28 16.31
CA ASN A 31 4.52 -2.13 16.45
C ASN A 31 5.05 -0.95 15.64
N ILE A 32 4.66 -0.82 14.39
CA ILE A 32 5.02 0.32 13.54
C ILE A 32 4.51 1.63 14.15
N GLY A 33 3.26 1.67 14.61
CA GLY A 33 2.69 2.87 15.22
C GLY A 33 3.39 3.30 16.50
N LEU A 34 3.87 2.35 17.31
CA LEU A 34 4.61 2.64 18.55
C LEU A 34 6.03 3.17 18.28
N ASN A 35 6.66 2.72 17.20
CA ASN A 35 8.00 3.14 16.81
C ASN A 35 8.00 4.40 15.92
N TYR A 36 6.81 4.89 15.52
CA TYR A 36 6.71 6.07 14.68
C TYR A 36 7.04 7.35 15.46
N ASP A 37 8.02 8.10 15.00
CA ASP A 37 8.41 9.36 15.62
C ASP A 37 7.49 10.50 15.20
N ILE A 38 6.65 10.95 16.12
CA ILE A 38 5.71 12.05 15.88
C ILE A 38 6.44 13.39 15.73
N SER A 39 7.68 13.52 16.19
CA SER A 39 8.45 14.77 16.11
C SER A 39 8.73 15.23 14.68
N VAL A 40 8.71 14.29 13.73
CA VAL A 40 8.88 14.59 12.28
C VAL A 40 7.81 15.54 11.73
N PHE A 41 6.63 15.62 12.36
CA PHE A 41 5.57 16.55 11.96
C PHE A 41 5.92 18.02 12.24
N SER A 42 6.93 18.31 13.02
CA SER A 42 7.43 19.67 13.25
C SER A 42 8.32 20.16 12.09
N ASN A 43 8.78 19.26 11.22
CA ASN A 43 9.67 19.58 10.11
C ASN A 43 8.88 19.79 8.80
N THR A 44 8.84 21.02 8.32
CA THR A 44 8.16 21.34 7.04
C THR A 44 8.79 20.61 5.86
N GLN A 45 10.10 20.37 5.87
CA GLN A 45 10.79 19.67 4.79
C GLN A 45 10.29 18.22 4.66
N PHE A 46 10.00 17.57 5.78
CA PHE A 46 9.44 16.22 5.81
C PHE A 46 8.15 16.11 4.97
N PHE A 47 7.24 17.09 5.06
CA PHE A 47 6.00 17.09 4.26
C PHE A 47 6.25 17.34 2.79
N VAL A 48 7.25 18.14 2.45
CA VAL A 48 7.64 18.38 1.05
C VAL A 48 8.15 17.08 0.44
N ASP A 49 8.99 16.34 1.15
CA ASP A 49 9.55 15.07 0.69
C ASP A 49 8.46 13.99 0.56
N VAL A 50 7.54 13.90 1.51
CA VAL A 50 6.34 13.04 1.39
C VAL A 50 5.50 13.42 0.18
N GLY A 51 5.36 14.72 -0.12
CA GLY A 51 4.68 15.20 -1.32
C GLY A 51 5.36 14.75 -2.62
N TYR A 52 6.68 14.81 -2.69
CA TYR A 52 7.45 14.29 -3.84
C TYR A 52 7.28 12.77 -3.98
N LEU A 53 7.40 12.02 -2.89
CA LEU A 53 7.16 10.58 -2.90
C LEU A 53 5.75 10.24 -3.35
N PHE A 54 4.75 11.01 -2.91
CA PHE A 54 3.37 10.83 -3.34
C PHE A 54 3.21 11.05 -4.86
N LEU A 55 3.78 12.12 -5.40
CA LEU A 55 3.73 12.40 -6.84
C LEU A 55 4.39 11.28 -7.65
N ILE A 56 5.56 10.79 -7.22
CA ILE A 56 6.25 9.68 -7.86
C ILE A 56 5.41 8.40 -7.78
N ALA A 57 4.89 8.06 -6.59
CA ALA A 57 4.10 6.87 -6.38
C ALA A 57 2.81 6.86 -7.21
N VAL A 58 2.13 7.99 -7.31
CA VAL A 58 0.95 8.16 -8.16
C VAL A 58 1.36 8.08 -9.63
N GLY A 59 2.40 8.80 -10.05
CA GLY A 59 2.88 8.80 -11.43
C GLY A 59 3.21 7.40 -11.94
N VAL A 60 3.99 6.62 -11.18
CA VAL A 60 4.36 5.23 -11.54
C VAL A 60 3.13 4.33 -11.67
N LYS A 61 2.10 4.54 -10.86
CA LYS A 61 0.88 3.72 -10.91
C LYS A 61 -0.06 4.11 -12.05
N PHE A 62 -0.05 5.38 -12.46
CA PHE A 62 -0.84 5.82 -13.60
C PHE A 62 -0.19 5.45 -14.94
N LEU A 63 1.12 5.25 -15.02
CA LEU A 63 1.81 4.81 -16.24
C LEU A 63 1.20 3.54 -16.86
N PRO A 64 1.01 2.42 -16.12
CA PRO A 64 0.32 1.25 -16.67
C PRO A 64 -1.14 1.51 -17.03
N SER A 65 -1.81 2.42 -16.30
CA SER A 65 -3.21 2.76 -16.57
C SER A 65 -3.37 3.50 -17.91
N ILE A 66 -2.35 4.25 -18.35
CA ILE A 66 -2.33 4.90 -19.67
C ILE A 66 -2.35 3.85 -20.80
N LEU A 67 -1.68 2.71 -20.62
CA LEU A 67 -1.71 1.62 -21.59
C LEU A 67 -3.13 1.05 -21.80
N LEU A 68 -4.00 1.15 -20.80
CA LEU A 68 -5.40 0.73 -20.89
C LEU A 68 -6.26 1.68 -21.74
N ILE A 69 -5.76 2.86 -22.11
CA ILE A 69 -6.45 3.78 -23.04
C ILE A 69 -6.61 3.10 -24.41
N PHE A 70 -5.66 2.24 -24.80
CA PHE A 70 -5.75 1.45 -26.04
C PHE A 70 -6.83 0.34 -25.99
N SER A 71 -7.35 0.03 -24.80
CA SER A 71 -8.36 -1.02 -24.56
C SER A 71 -9.69 -0.35 -24.32
N LYS A 72 -10.44 0.13 -25.25
CA LYS A 72 -11.84 0.66 -25.25
C LYS A 72 -12.53 0.85 -23.86
N ILE A 73 -11.76 1.03 -22.77
CA ILE A 73 -12.20 1.21 -21.38
C ILE A 73 -12.44 2.70 -21.15
N LYS A 74 -13.51 3.04 -20.45
CA LYS A 74 -13.83 4.44 -20.12
C LYS A 74 -12.70 5.05 -19.27
N PHE A 75 -12.25 6.23 -19.64
CA PHE A 75 -11.16 6.96 -18.94
C PHE A 75 -11.38 7.06 -17.41
N ARG A 76 -12.62 7.18 -16.97
CA ARG A 76 -12.97 7.18 -15.53
C ARG A 76 -12.65 5.87 -14.84
N ASP A 77 -12.86 4.74 -15.50
CA ASP A 77 -12.56 3.40 -14.95
C ASP A 77 -11.06 3.14 -14.93
N ILE A 78 -10.30 3.73 -15.86
CA ILE A 78 -8.83 3.71 -15.87
C ILE A 78 -8.28 4.47 -14.65
N ILE A 79 -8.79 5.67 -14.37
CA ILE A 79 -8.42 6.46 -13.19
C ILE A 79 -8.79 5.72 -11.91
N ALA A 80 -10.02 5.17 -11.85
CA ALA A 80 -10.46 4.38 -10.71
C ALA A 80 -9.56 3.17 -10.45
N GLY A 81 -9.16 2.45 -11.51
CA GLY A 81 -8.20 1.35 -11.42
C GLY A 81 -6.84 1.77 -10.88
N GLY A 82 -6.32 2.93 -11.30
CA GLY A 82 -5.08 3.51 -10.77
C GLY A 82 -5.13 3.75 -9.26
N PHE A 83 -6.24 4.28 -8.75
CA PHE A 83 -6.44 4.46 -7.31
C PHE A 83 -6.57 3.12 -6.57
N LEU A 84 -7.24 2.13 -7.13
CA LEU A 84 -7.35 0.80 -6.53
C LEU A 84 -5.99 0.11 -6.41
N LEU A 85 -5.14 0.23 -7.42
CA LEU A 85 -3.76 -0.29 -7.39
C LEU A 85 -2.87 0.45 -6.38
N SER A 86 -3.26 1.65 -5.97
CA SER A 86 -2.53 2.44 -4.97
C SER A 86 -2.74 1.94 -3.53
N ALA A 87 -3.74 1.11 -3.28
CA ALA A 87 -4.11 0.63 -1.94
C ALA A 87 -3.24 -0.51 -1.38
N ARG A 88 -2.11 -0.85 -2.00
CA ARG A 88 -1.18 -1.89 -1.50
C ARG A 88 -0.28 -1.35 -0.39
N PHE A 89 -0.85 -1.18 0.75
CA PHE A 89 -0.31 -0.51 1.92
C PHE A 89 0.68 -1.35 2.73
N SER A 90 0.31 -2.57 3.11
CA SER A 90 1.07 -3.37 4.08
C SER A 90 2.43 -3.84 3.55
N LEU A 91 2.52 -4.16 2.26
CA LEU A 91 3.77 -4.65 1.67
C LEU A 91 4.84 -3.56 1.62
N ILE A 92 4.45 -2.32 1.29
CA ILE A 92 5.39 -1.19 1.20
C ILE A 92 5.97 -0.88 2.58
N ILE A 93 5.14 -0.89 3.62
CA ILE A 93 5.60 -0.68 5.00
C ILE A 93 6.53 -1.80 5.46
N ALA A 94 6.16 -3.06 5.21
CA ALA A 94 7.03 -4.18 5.57
C ALA A 94 8.39 -4.14 4.85
N MET A 95 8.41 -3.71 3.60
CA MET A 95 9.67 -3.53 2.86
C MET A 95 10.51 -2.37 3.38
N ALA A 96 9.88 -1.28 3.81
CA ALA A 96 10.58 -0.15 4.42
C ALA A 96 11.22 -0.54 5.76
N GLU A 97 10.48 -1.21 6.64
CA GLU A 97 10.97 -1.76 7.90
C GLU A 97 12.21 -2.68 7.68
N ILE A 98 12.10 -3.62 6.74
CA ILE A 98 13.23 -4.49 6.39
C ILE A 98 14.41 -3.68 5.81
N GLY A 99 14.12 -2.66 5.01
CA GLY A 99 15.13 -1.79 4.40
C GLY A 99 15.95 -1.03 5.46
N VAL A 100 15.32 -0.56 6.53
CA VAL A 100 16.02 0.07 7.67
C VAL A 100 16.86 -0.96 8.43
N HIS A 101 16.31 -2.15 8.71
CA HIS A 101 17.04 -3.21 9.40
C HIS A 101 18.27 -3.70 8.63
N LEU A 102 18.30 -3.56 7.32
CA LEU A 102 19.41 -3.90 6.45
C LEU A 102 20.33 -2.71 6.13
N ASP A 103 20.13 -1.55 6.78
CA ASP A 103 20.85 -0.31 6.52
C ASP A 103 20.79 0.17 5.06
N LEU A 104 19.75 -0.20 4.32
CA LEU A 104 19.56 0.17 2.91
C LEU A 104 18.86 1.52 2.75
N ILE A 105 18.03 1.90 3.71
CA ILE A 105 17.32 3.19 3.74
C ILE A 105 17.42 3.80 5.13
N SER A 106 17.29 5.14 5.18
CA SER A 106 17.28 5.85 6.46
C SER A 106 15.94 5.70 7.19
N VAL A 107 15.96 5.82 8.51
CA VAL A 107 14.75 5.85 9.35
C VAL A 107 13.81 6.98 8.93
N GLU A 108 14.35 8.13 8.52
CA GLU A 108 13.55 9.26 8.05
C GLU A 108 12.76 8.90 6.77
N LEU A 109 13.40 8.22 5.82
CA LEU A 109 12.72 7.77 4.59
C LEU A 109 11.65 6.71 4.89
N GLU A 110 11.90 5.81 5.83
CA GLU A 110 10.91 4.85 6.31
C GLU A 110 9.66 5.57 6.84
N GLN A 111 9.83 6.56 7.70
CA GLN A 111 8.72 7.33 8.27
C GLN A 111 7.92 8.08 7.20
N GLN A 112 8.60 8.63 6.19
CA GLN A 112 7.96 9.23 5.03
C GLN A 112 7.13 8.21 4.25
N ILE A 113 7.65 7.00 4.04
CA ILE A 113 6.95 5.90 3.36
C ILE A 113 5.73 5.44 4.17
N ILE A 114 5.85 5.33 5.49
CA ILE A 114 4.74 4.96 6.38
C ILE A 114 3.62 6.00 6.28
N LEU A 115 3.93 7.29 6.39
CA LEU A 115 2.94 8.37 6.28
C LEU A 115 2.27 8.35 4.89
N LEU A 116 3.06 8.23 3.84
CA LEU A 116 2.55 8.11 2.47
C LEU A 116 1.60 6.92 2.32
N ALA A 117 1.95 5.78 2.90
CA ALA A 117 1.16 4.58 2.87
C ALA A 117 -0.19 4.76 3.59
N VAL A 118 -0.21 5.39 4.77
CA VAL A 118 -1.44 5.72 5.52
C VAL A 118 -2.34 6.64 4.71
N ILE A 119 -1.78 7.71 4.15
CA ILE A 119 -2.52 8.66 3.29
C ILE A 119 -3.14 7.93 2.10
N THR A 120 -2.35 7.17 1.35
CA THR A 120 -2.84 6.47 0.16
C THR A 120 -3.86 5.40 0.49
N ALA A 121 -3.69 4.64 1.58
CA ALA A 121 -4.65 3.63 2.00
C ALA A 121 -6.01 4.22 2.39
N THR A 122 -5.99 5.40 3.01
CA THR A 122 -7.23 6.08 3.45
C THR A 122 -7.94 6.75 2.27
N PHE A 123 -7.21 7.47 1.43
CA PHE A 123 -7.81 8.26 0.36
C PHE A 123 -8.09 7.45 -0.91
N SER A 124 -7.31 6.41 -1.24
CA SER A 124 -7.51 5.65 -2.47
C SER A 124 -8.89 5.00 -2.59
N PRO A 125 -9.46 4.34 -1.57
CA PRO A 125 -10.82 3.79 -1.66
C PRO A 125 -11.90 4.86 -1.84
N ILE A 126 -11.70 6.02 -1.22
CA ILE A 126 -12.64 7.15 -1.31
C ILE A 126 -12.63 7.70 -2.75
N LEU A 127 -11.44 7.96 -3.29
CA LEU A 127 -11.26 8.44 -4.65
C LEU A 127 -11.77 7.41 -5.68
N PHE A 128 -11.51 6.12 -5.45
CA PHE A 128 -12.07 5.06 -6.28
C PHE A 128 -13.60 5.12 -6.34
N ARG A 129 -14.30 5.28 -5.20
CA ARG A 129 -15.77 5.41 -5.17
C ARG A 129 -16.27 6.62 -5.93
N ILE A 130 -15.55 7.74 -5.87
CA ILE A 130 -15.94 9.00 -6.53
C ILE A 130 -15.78 8.86 -8.05
N PHE A 131 -14.67 8.28 -8.50
CA PHE A 131 -14.34 8.18 -9.93
C PHE A 131 -14.95 6.97 -10.62
N ARG A 132 -15.33 5.93 -9.88
CA ARG A 132 -16.00 4.76 -10.48
C ARG A 132 -17.28 5.19 -11.19
N SER A 133 -17.36 4.87 -12.48
CA SER A 133 -18.61 5.02 -13.24
C SER A 133 -19.68 4.14 -12.60
N LYS A 134 -20.89 4.72 -12.34
CA LYS A 134 -22.04 3.90 -12.00
C LYS A 134 -22.28 2.96 -13.18
N ALA A 135 -22.16 1.65 -12.93
CA ALA A 135 -22.62 0.66 -13.91
C ALA A 135 -24.13 0.81 -14.01
N ASN A 136 -24.61 1.30 -15.15
CA ASN A 136 -25.98 1.14 -15.63
C ASN A 136 -26.01 -0.12 -16.45
#